data_e37b42c64be51fa85ac1a8bee5f3c73f
#
_entry.id   e37b42c64be51fa85ac1a8bee5f3c73f
#
_cell.length_a   1.000
_cell.length_b   1.000
_cell.length_c   1.000
_cell.angle_alpha   90.00
_cell.angle_beta   90.00
_cell.angle_gamma   90.00
#
_symmetry.space_group_name_H-M   'P 1'
#
loop_
_entity.id
_entity.type
_entity.pdbx_description
1 polymer ?
#
loop_
_entity_poly.entity_id
_entity_poly.type
_entity_poly.pdbx_seq_one_letter_code
_entity_poly.pdbx_strand_id
1 'polypeptide(L)'
;MIEFLSDIDTQLLLFFNGIHSPFWDYFMSAFTGKVIWVPMYASILYILLKNFHWKVALCYVVAIALTITFADQMCNSFLRPLVGRLRPSNPENPIADLVYIVNGRRGGGFGFPSCHAANSFGLAIFLICLFRKRWLSIFIVLWAFNNSYTRLYLGLHYP
;
A
#
# COMPACT_ATOMS: atom_id res chain seq x y z
N MET A 1 0.17 25.43 -10.27
CA MET A 1 0.54 24.70 -9.04
C MET A 1 0.15 23.22 -9.14
N ILE A 2 -1.08 22.87 -9.50
CA ILE A 2 -1.51 21.47 -9.66
C ILE A 2 -0.75 20.76 -10.78
N GLU A 3 -0.58 21.39 -11.94
CA GLU A 3 0.21 20.86 -13.06
C GLU A 3 1.66 20.59 -12.64
N PHE A 4 2.31 21.54 -11.97
CA PHE A 4 3.67 21.36 -11.47
C PHE A 4 3.81 20.18 -10.52
N LEU A 5 2.85 19.96 -9.60
CA LEU A 5 2.85 18.78 -8.72
C LEU A 5 2.63 17.49 -9.51
N SER A 6 1.76 17.52 -10.51
CA SER A 6 1.50 16.37 -11.38
C SER A 6 2.74 15.97 -12.20
N ASP A 7 3.53 16.96 -12.63
CA ASP A 7 4.78 16.72 -13.36
C ASP A 7 5.85 16.10 -12.46
N ILE A 8 5.99 16.61 -11.22
CA ILE A 8 6.89 16.02 -10.23
C ILE A 8 6.50 14.57 -9.92
N ASP A 9 5.23 14.32 -9.65
CA ASP A 9 4.71 12.98 -9.41
C ASP A 9 5.03 12.02 -10.56
N THR A 10 4.86 12.49 -11.79
CA THR A 10 5.13 11.70 -12.99
C THR A 10 6.62 11.41 -13.13
N GLN A 11 7.49 12.42 -12.92
CA GLN A 11 8.94 12.24 -12.97
C GLN A 11 9.44 11.27 -11.89
N LEU A 12 8.94 11.41 -10.65
CA LEU A 12 9.27 10.50 -9.56
C LEU A 12 8.80 9.07 -9.85
N LEU A 13 7.58 8.91 -10.38
CA LEU A 13 7.10 7.61 -10.81
C LEU A 13 8.04 6.98 -11.83
N LEU A 14 8.32 7.67 -12.93
CA LEU A 14 9.15 7.14 -14.02
C LEU A 14 10.57 6.83 -13.53
N PHE A 15 11.14 7.66 -12.67
CA PHE A 15 12.44 7.41 -12.06
C PHE A 15 12.45 6.10 -11.26
N PHE A 16 11.52 5.91 -10.32
CA PHE A 16 11.48 4.71 -9.49
C PHE A 16 11.03 3.47 -10.25
N ASN A 17 10.10 3.60 -11.18
CA ASN A 17 9.65 2.51 -12.03
C ASN A 17 10.71 2.10 -13.06
N GLY A 18 11.59 3.01 -13.49
CA GLY A 18 12.71 2.72 -14.38
C GLY A 18 13.83 1.88 -13.74
N ILE A 19 13.92 1.85 -12.43
CA ILE A 19 14.90 1.04 -11.68
C ILE A 19 14.36 -0.38 -11.52
N HIS A 20 14.42 -1.19 -12.56
CA HIS A 20 13.88 -2.55 -12.55
C HIS A 20 14.94 -3.60 -12.90
N SER A 21 14.74 -4.82 -12.42
CA SER A 21 15.51 -6.01 -12.80
C SER A 21 14.68 -7.27 -12.55
N PRO A 22 14.99 -8.42 -13.19
CA PRO A 22 14.22 -9.67 -13.00
C PRO A 22 14.12 -10.10 -11.52
N PHE A 23 15.17 -9.90 -10.75
CA PHE A 23 15.16 -10.19 -9.31
C PHE A 23 14.17 -9.30 -8.56
N TRP A 24 14.24 -7.98 -8.78
CA TRP A 24 13.36 -7.03 -8.11
C TRP A 24 11.91 -7.14 -8.60
N ASP A 25 11.68 -7.47 -9.86
CA ASP A 25 10.35 -7.73 -10.41
C ASP A 25 9.65 -8.88 -9.67
N TYR A 26 10.38 -9.98 -9.47
CA TYR A 26 9.88 -11.11 -8.70
C TYR A 26 9.64 -10.74 -7.23
N PHE A 27 10.64 -10.11 -6.59
CA PHE A 27 10.57 -9.72 -5.18
C PHE A 27 9.41 -8.75 -4.93
N MET A 28 9.27 -7.67 -5.68
CA MET A 28 8.22 -6.67 -5.51
C MET A 28 6.83 -7.22 -5.82
N SER A 29 6.73 -8.11 -6.81
CA SER A 29 5.48 -8.81 -7.12
C SER A 29 5.05 -9.76 -5.99
N ALA A 30 5.99 -10.47 -5.38
CA ALA A 30 5.73 -11.32 -4.22
C ALA A 30 5.38 -10.47 -2.98
N PHE A 31 6.17 -9.43 -2.71
CA PHE A 31 6.04 -8.56 -1.54
C PHE A 31 4.66 -7.85 -1.48
N THR A 32 4.11 -7.45 -2.63
CA THR A 32 2.75 -6.86 -2.70
C THR A 32 1.64 -7.90 -2.56
N GLY A 33 1.98 -9.19 -2.54
CA GLY A 33 1.04 -10.30 -2.40
C GLY A 33 0.49 -10.41 -0.98
N LYS A 34 -0.78 -10.86 -0.85
CA LYS A 34 -1.40 -11.02 0.48
C LYS A 34 -0.83 -12.19 1.28
N VAL A 35 -0.45 -13.26 0.59
CA VAL A 35 -0.04 -14.54 1.22
C VAL A 35 1.28 -14.41 1.97
N ILE A 36 2.23 -13.63 1.45
CA ILE A 36 3.54 -13.43 2.09
C ILE A 36 3.43 -12.80 3.49
N TRP A 37 2.34 -12.08 3.76
CA TRP A 37 2.11 -11.40 5.03
C TRP A 37 1.29 -12.18 6.04
N VAL A 38 0.85 -13.39 5.69
CA VAL A 38 0.14 -14.29 6.63
C VAL A 38 0.94 -14.53 7.92
N PRO A 39 2.27 -14.80 7.88
CA PRO A 39 3.06 -14.94 9.11
C PRO A 39 3.08 -13.67 9.98
N MET A 40 3.12 -12.49 9.36
CA MET A 40 3.06 -11.21 10.10
C MET A 40 1.70 -11.05 10.78
N TYR A 41 0.59 -11.30 10.07
CA TYR A 41 -0.75 -11.22 10.67
C TYR A 41 -0.95 -12.24 11.79
N ALA A 42 -0.44 -13.47 11.62
CA ALA A 42 -0.45 -14.49 12.66
C ALA A 42 0.37 -14.05 13.88
N SER A 43 1.52 -13.41 13.67
CA SER A 43 2.34 -12.85 14.75
C SER A 43 1.64 -11.72 15.50
N ILE A 44 0.95 -10.84 14.80
CA ILE A 44 0.13 -9.77 15.41
C ILE A 44 -0.97 -10.40 16.29
N LEU A 45 -1.70 -11.38 15.76
CA LEU A 45 -2.73 -12.09 16.52
C LEU A 45 -2.16 -12.78 17.75
N TYR A 46 -1.02 -13.46 17.62
CA TYR A 46 -0.33 -14.11 18.74
C TYR A 46 0.05 -13.09 19.83
N ILE A 47 0.62 -11.95 19.43
CA ILE A 47 1.00 -10.88 20.37
C ILE A 47 -0.23 -10.31 21.08
N LEU A 48 -1.34 -10.14 20.38
CA LEU A 48 -2.60 -9.68 20.98
C LEU A 48 -3.09 -10.69 22.03
N LEU A 49 -3.16 -11.96 21.70
CA LEU A 49 -3.62 -13.02 22.61
C LEU A 49 -2.68 -13.23 23.79
N LYS A 50 -1.38 -12.97 23.62
CA LYS A 50 -0.39 -13.06 24.72
C LYS A 50 -0.47 -11.91 25.71
N ASN A 51 -0.78 -10.69 25.24
CA ASN A 51 -0.73 -9.48 26.07
C ASN A 51 -2.12 -9.06 26.61
N PHE A 52 -3.20 -9.57 26.04
CA PHE A 52 -4.57 -9.19 26.42
C PHE A 52 -5.44 -10.42 26.63
N HIS A 53 -6.45 -10.28 27.50
CA HIS A 53 -7.48 -11.31 27.62
C HIS A 53 -8.19 -11.52 26.26
N TRP A 54 -8.55 -12.75 25.91
CA TRP A 54 -9.04 -13.12 24.58
C TRP A 54 -10.21 -12.25 24.06
N LYS A 55 -11.13 -11.81 24.95
CA LYS A 55 -12.23 -10.88 24.57
C LYS A 55 -11.72 -9.53 24.13
N VAL A 56 -10.71 -8.99 24.81
CA VAL A 56 -10.07 -7.71 24.47
C VAL A 56 -9.26 -7.86 23.18
N ALA A 57 -8.54 -8.98 23.02
CA ALA A 57 -7.82 -9.28 21.78
C ALA A 57 -8.78 -9.35 20.57
N LEU A 58 -9.96 -9.98 20.76
CA LEU A 58 -11.00 -10.00 19.72
C LEU A 58 -11.50 -8.59 19.38
N CYS A 59 -11.72 -7.73 20.36
CA CYS A 59 -12.07 -6.32 20.10
C CYS A 59 -11.01 -5.60 19.28
N TYR A 60 -9.72 -5.82 19.55
CA TYR A 60 -8.63 -5.23 18.74
C TYR A 60 -8.61 -5.80 17.32
N VAL A 61 -8.83 -7.08 17.12
CA VAL A 61 -8.93 -7.69 15.78
C VAL A 61 -10.09 -7.06 15.00
N VAL A 62 -11.25 -6.91 15.62
CA VAL A 62 -12.40 -6.23 15.00
C VAL A 62 -12.08 -4.76 14.68
N ALA A 63 -11.43 -4.05 15.61
CA ALA A 63 -11.03 -2.65 15.40
C ALA A 63 -10.03 -2.50 14.25
N ILE A 64 -9.05 -3.41 14.13
CA ILE A 64 -8.12 -3.47 12.98
C ILE A 64 -8.90 -3.69 11.67
N ALA A 65 -9.80 -4.68 11.65
CA ALA A 65 -10.62 -4.97 10.48
C ALA A 65 -11.47 -3.76 10.06
N LEU A 66 -12.10 -3.07 11.01
CA LEU A 66 -12.87 -1.86 10.75
C LEU A 66 -11.99 -0.72 10.24
N THR A 67 -10.79 -0.52 10.80
CA THR A 67 -9.84 0.50 10.35
C THR A 67 -9.43 0.28 8.90
N ILE A 68 -9.08 -0.96 8.54
CA ILE A 68 -8.69 -1.32 7.17
C ILE A 68 -9.89 -1.17 6.22
N THR A 69 -11.06 -1.68 6.60
CA THR A 69 -12.27 -1.56 5.79
C THR A 69 -12.64 -0.09 5.55
N PHE A 70 -12.58 0.74 6.57
CA PHE A 70 -12.86 2.16 6.45
C PHE A 70 -11.84 2.86 5.54
N ALA A 71 -10.54 2.60 5.72
CA ALA A 71 -9.48 3.15 4.88
C ALA A 71 -9.65 2.73 3.41
N ASP A 72 -9.97 1.46 3.16
CA ASP A 72 -10.21 0.94 1.80
C ASP A 72 -11.44 1.57 1.15
N GLN A 73 -12.56 1.66 1.87
CA GLN A 73 -13.79 2.25 1.37
C GLN A 73 -13.64 3.76 1.10
N MET A 74 -13.01 4.49 2.02
CA MET A 74 -12.71 5.91 1.83
C MET A 74 -11.82 6.14 0.61
N CYS A 75 -10.80 5.31 0.45
CA CYS A 75 -9.90 5.38 -0.68
C CYS A 75 -10.61 5.01 -2.00
N ASN A 76 -11.27 3.85 -2.05
CA ASN A 76 -11.77 3.26 -3.28
C ASN A 76 -13.11 3.86 -3.74
N SER A 77 -14.04 4.08 -2.80
CA SER A 77 -15.42 4.48 -3.12
C SER A 77 -15.61 6.00 -3.09
N PHE A 78 -14.78 6.74 -2.35
CA PHE A 78 -14.92 8.19 -2.22
C PHE A 78 -13.79 8.96 -2.91
N LEU A 79 -12.53 8.75 -2.50
CA LEU A 79 -11.41 9.58 -2.99
C LEU A 79 -11.05 9.31 -4.44
N ARG A 80 -11.04 8.05 -4.89
CA ARG A 80 -10.70 7.71 -6.28
C ARG A 80 -11.65 8.30 -7.30
N PRO A 81 -12.98 8.17 -7.16
CA PRO A 81 -13.91 8.82 -8.09
C PRO A 81 -13.81 10.35 -8.04
N LEU A 82 -13.57 10.93 -6.84
CA LEU A 82 -13.44 12.38 -6.68
C LEU A 82 -12.22 12.94 -7.41
N VAL A 83 -11.08 12.25 -7.35
CA VAL A 83 -9.85 12.68 -8.01
C VAL A 83 -9.84 12.30 -9.50
N GLY A 84 -10.39 11.14 -9.85
CA GLY A 84 -10.54 10.67 -11.23
C GLY A 84 -9.22 10.44 -11.99
N ARG A 85 -8.06 10.43 -11.32
CA ARG A 85 -6.74 10.28 -11.95
C ARG A 85 -6.52 8.84 -12.40
N LEU A 86 -6.31 8.63 -13.70
CA LEU A 86 -6.02 7.30 -14.27
C LEU A 86 -4.71 6.73 -13.72
N ARG A 87 -4.63 5.41 -13.63
CA ARG A 87 -3.37 4.73 -13.28
C ARG A 87 -2.29 4.98 -14.32
N PRO A 88 -1.01 5.06 -13.90
CA PRO A 88 0.10 5.16 -14.85
C PRO A 88 0.08 4.03 -15.88
N SER A 89 -0.25 2.81 -15.47
CA SER A 89 -0.33 1.63 -16.33
C SER A 89 -1.65 1.49 -17.12
N ASN A 90 -2.61 2.41 -16.98
CA ASN A 90 -3.85 2.37 -17.75
C ASN A 90 -3.57 2.76 -19.21
N PRO A 91 -4.00 1.98 -20.22
CA PRO A 91 -3.78 2.30 -21.63
C PRO A 91 -4.27 3.66 -22.09
N GLU A 92 -5.29 4.21 -21.42
CA GLU A 92 -5.83 5.54 -21.71
C GLU A 92 -5.01 6.69 -21.09
N ASN A 93 -4.01 6.36 -20.26
CA ASN A 93 -3.13 7.36 -19.66
C ASN A 93 -2.05 7.79 -20.67
N PRO A 94 -1.81 9.09 -20.90
CA PRO A 94 -0.81 9.57 -21.84
C PRO A 94 0.62 9.07 -21.59
N ILE A 95 0.94 8.67 -20.35
CA ILE A 95 2.27 8.15 -19.98
C ILE A 95 2.35 6.63 -19.99
N ALA A 96 1.29 5.91 -20.37
CA ALA A 96 1.21 4.46 -20.26
C ALA A 96 2.35 3.72 -20.99
N ASP A 97 2.79 4.25 -22.12
CA ASP A 97 3.88 3.67 -22.92
C ASP A 97 5.27 3.91 -22.32
N LEU A 98 5.40 4.85 -21.39
CA LEU A 98 6.65 5.14 -20.68
C LEU A 98 6.80 4.30 -19.40
N VAL A 99 5.73 3.65 -18.95
CA VAL A 99 5.69 2.91 -17.68
C VAL A 99 6.08 1.45 -17.90
N TYR A 100 7.11 0.99 -17.21
CA TYR A 100 7.48 -0.42 -17.19
C TYR A 100 6.45 -1.23 -16.38
N ILE A 101 5.85 -2.24 -17.02
CA ILE A 101 4.78 -3.05 -16.46
C ILE A 101 5.28 -4.46 -16.20
N VAL A 102 5.40 -4.81 -14.91
CA VAL A 102 5.86 -6.14 -14.50
C VAL A 102 4.77 -7.18 -14.78
N ASN A 103 5.13 -8.24 -15.52
CA ASN A 103 4.25 -9.38 -15.84
C ASN A 103 2.91 -8.99 -16.49
N GLY A 104 2.83 -7.86 -17.19
CA GLY A 104 1.60 -7.39 -17.84
C GLY A 104 0.50 -6.93 -16.88
N ARG A 105 0.79 -6.75 -15.62
CA ARG A 105 -0.20 -6.44 -14.56
C ARG A 105 -0.55 -4.95 -14.55
N ARG A 106 -1.66 -4.58 -15.17
CA ARG A 106 -2.08 -3.17 -15.29
C ARG A 106 -2.96 -2.64 -14.16
N GLY A 107 -3.67 -3.43 -13.42
CA GLY A 107 -4.58 -2.98 -12.35
C GLY A 107 -5.90 -2.37 -12.86
N GLY A 108 -6.66 -1.68 -11.99
CA GLY A 108 -7.95 -1.05 -12.32
C GLY A 108 -7.82 0.38 -12.89
N GLY A 109 -8.93 1.11 -13.07
CA GLY A 109 -8.98 2.43 -13.72
C GLY A 109 -8.18 3.52 -13.01
N PHE A 110 -8.54 3.85 -11.75
CA PHE A 110 -7.97 4.99 -11.04
C PHE A 110 -6.69 4.67 -10.28
N GLY A 111 -5.73 5.59 -10.33
CA GLY A 111 -4.37 5.46 -9.78
C GLY A 111 -4.08 6.25 -8.51
N PHE A 112 -4.98 7.11 -8.06
CA PHE A 112 -4.79 7.92 -6.86
C PHE A 112 -6.11 8.05 -6.08
N PRO A 113 -6.08 7.94 -4.74
CA PRO A 113 -4.96 7.46 -3.93
C PRO A 113 -4.75 5.93 -3.99
N SER A 114 -3.64 5.46 -3.41
CA SER A 114 -3.35 4.03 -3.29
C SER A 114 -4.01 3.43 -2.05
N CYS A 115 -5.02 2.54 -2.24
CA CYS A 115 -5.66 1.83 -1.12
C CYS A 115 -4.67 0.89 -0.41
N HIS A 116 -3.66 0.33 -1.11
CA HIS A 116 -2.61 -0.45 -0.46
C HIS A 116 -1.80 0.39 0.53
N ALA A 117 -1.43 1.62 0.15
CA ALA A 117 -0.77 2.53 1.06
C ALA A 117 -1.68 2.90 2.24
N ALA A 118 -2.93 3.31 1.99
CA ALA A 118 -3.88 3.66 3.02
C ALA A 118 -4.08 2.53 4.06
N ASN A 119 -4.27 1.29 3.59
CA ASN A 119 -4.46 0.12 4.45
C ASN A 119 -3.19 -0.21 5.24
N SER A 120 -2.00 -0.13 4.61
CA SER A 120 -0.72 -0.42 5.27
C SER A 120 -0.40 0.60 6.36
N PHE A 121 -0.57 1.88 6.07
CA PHE A 121 -0.35 2.93 7.06
C PHE A 121 -1.44 2.95 8.15
N GLY A 122 -2.70 2.64 7.81
CA GLY A 122 -3.78 2.49 8.78
C GLY A 122 -3.46 1.40 9.80
N LEU A 123 -3.02 0.22 9.35
CA LEU A 123 -2.56 -0.85 10.24
C LEU A 123 -1.34 -0.42 11.05
N ALA A 124 -0.36 0.23 10.42
CA ALA A 124 0.86 0.65 11.09
C ALA A 124 0.56 1.62 12.24
N ILE A 125 -0.22 2.66 11.99
CA ILE A 125 -0.60 3.66 13.01
C ILE A 125 -1.38 3.00 14.14
N PHE A 126 -2.34 2.11 13.82
CA PHE A 126 -3.10 1.38 14.83
C PHE A 126 -2.17 0.59 15.78
N LEU A 127 -1.23 -0.19 15.24
CA LEU A 127 -0.31 -1.00 16.03
C LEU A 127 0.69 -0.15 16.83
N ILE A 128 1.14 0.99 16.28
CA ILE A 128 2.01 1.94 16.99
C ILE A 128 1.29 2.52 18.21
N CYS A 129 0.05 2.97 18.04
CA CYS A 129 -0.76 3.52 19.13
C CYS A 129 -1.05 2.47 20.21
N LEU A 130 -1.29 1.22 19.80
CA LEU A 130 -1.63 0.14 20.71
C LEU A 130 -0.44 -0.33 21.53
N PHE A 131 0.69 -0.64 20.89
CA PHE A 131 1.82 -1.29 21.55
C PHE A 131 2.87 -0.31 22.08
N ARG A 132 3.00 0.86 21.47
CA ARG A 132 3.97 1.92 21.85
C ARG A 132 5.41 1.41 22.03
N LYS A 133 5.82 0.41 21.24
CA LYS A 133 7.16 -0.17 21.28
C LYS A 133 7.98 0.34 20.11
N ARG A 134 9.11 1.01 20.40
CA ARG A 134 9.94 1.68 19.38
C ARG A 134 10.39 0.74 18.24
N TRP A 135 10.85 -0.46 18.56
CA TRP A 135 11.27 -1.41 17.53
C TRP A 135 10.13 -1.85 16.62
N LEU A 136 8.92 -2.09 17.19
CA LEU A 136 7.73 -2.44 16.43
C LEU A 136 7.29 -1.27 15.53
N SER A 137 7.34 -0.05 16.06
CA SER A 137 7.02 1.16 15.30
C SER A 137 7.92 1.32 14.09
N ILE A 138 9.23 1.15 14.26
CA ILE A 138 10.20 1.21 13.15
C ILE A 138 9.91 0.11 12.13
N PHE A 139 9.76 -1.13 12.58
CA PHE A 139 9.50 -2.27 11.69
C PHE A 139 8.22 -2.07 10.86
N ILE A 140 7.10 -1.71 11.50
CA ILE A 140 5.82 -1.62 10.82
C ILE A 140 5.72 -0.40 9.89
N VAL A 141 6.42 0.71 10.22
CA VAL A 141 6.53 1.86 9.33
C VAL A 141 7.35 1.51 8.10
N LEU A 142 8.51 0.86 8.27
CA LEU A 142 9.33 0.40 7.14
C LEU A 142 8.55 -0.59 6.25
N TRP A 143 7.79 -1.49 6.86
CA TRP A 143 6.90 -2.39 6.12
C TRP A 143 5.85 -1.63 5.31
N ALA A 144 5.18 -0.64 5.90
CA ALA A 144 4.16 0.15 5.21
C ALA A 144 4.75 0.97 4.05
N PHE A 145 5.94 1.55 4.25
CA PHE A 145 6.68 2.24 3.18
C PHE A 145 7.06 1.30 2.05
N ASN A 146 7.65 0.13 2.35
CA ASN A 146 8.00 -0.84 1.32
C ASN A 146 6.76 -1.33 0.56
N ASN A 147 5.66 -1.61 1.25
CA ASN A 147 4.42 -2.02 0.62
C ASN A 147 3.84 -0.92 -0.30
N SER A 148 3.96 0.33 0.08
CA SER A 148 3.59 1.48 -0.76
C SER A 148 4.54 1.63 -1.95
N TYR A 149 5.85 1.48 -1.74
CA TYR A 149 6.86 1.54 -2.79
C TYR A 149 6.65 0.47 -3.87
N THR A 150 6.19 -0.75 -3.49
CA THR A 150 5.86 -1.76 -4.50
C THR A 150 4.85 -1.27 -5.53
N ARG A 151 3.98 -0.33 -5.16
CA ARG A 151 2.94 0.20 -6.07
C ARG A 151 3.51 1.15 -7.11
N LEU A 152 4.55 1.93 -6.74
CA LEU A 152 5.31 2.74 -7.66
C LEU A 152 6.13 1.86 -8.60
N TYR A 153 6.90 0.94 -8.02
CA TYR A 153 7.75 0.01 -8.75
C TYR A 153 6.98 -0.75 -9.84
N LEU A 154 5.79 -1.25 -9.50
CA LEU A 154 4.91 -1.99 -10.43
C LEU A 154 4.14 -1.09 -11.41
N GLY A 155 4.36 0.23 -11.42
CA GLY A 155 3.66 1.17 -12.31
C GLY A 155 2.16 1.31 -12.05
N LEU A 156 1.69 0.95 -10.84
CA LEU A 156 0.25 0.89 -10.54
C LEU A 156 -0.29 2.16 -9.92
N HIS A 157 0.55 2.96 -9.25
CA HIS A 157 0.14 4.18 -8.54
C HIS A 157 1.24 5.23 -8.63
N TYR A 158 0.84 6.49 -8.59
CA TYR A 158 1.74 7.62 -8.37
C TYR A 158 2.23 7.65 -6.91
N PRO A 159 3.33 8.40 -6.62
CA PRO A 159 3.83 8.63 -5.27
C PRO A 159 2.80 9.20 -4.32
#